data_9c0c91d7dff7d1b492351af1a0ebfa19
#
_entry.id   9c0c91d7dff7d1b492351af1a0ebfa19
#
_cell.length_a   1.000
_cell.length_b   1.000
_cell.length_c   1.000
_cell.angle_alpha   90.00
_cell.angle_beta   90.00
_cell.angle_gamma   90.00
#
_symmetry.space_group_name_H-M   'P 1'
#
loop_
_entity.id
_entity.type
_entity.pdbx_description
1 polymer ?
#
loop_
_entity_poly.entity_id
_entity_poly.type
_entity_poly.pdbx_seq_one_letter_code
_entity_poly.pdbx_strand_id
1 'polypeptide(L)'
;MPRPILHTLDYLSTEPVRVAAVLRLPLIALIALLIYVQHVEHWLPGIVGTVLLLYAAFAVVWLVIVVRTPVRWWFGVASTAMDVLAVLALCLASGGGTVWLLPIFFMVPITVAFLDRPELTAVLGLSAAAGYFVAWIVYAVRDKMIAIPSVVYVQVGCLLWLAAASTALCYVLARRRARVRALLDVRRRLVAESMQADERHNRRLSEQLHDGPLQNLLA
;
A
#
# COMPACT_ATOMS: atom_id res chain seq x y z
N MET A 1 10.33 31.82 -1.69
CA MET A 1 9.28 31.23 -0.83
C MET A 1 9.23 29.73 -1.10
N PRO A 2 9.63 28.85 -0.18
CA PRO A 2 9.52 27.40 -0.38
C PRO A 2 8.03 27.03 -0.37
N ARG A 3 7.59 26.31 -1.41
CA ARG A 3 6.20 25.87 -1.56
C ARG A 3 5.94 24.76 -0.51
N PRO A 4 5.14 25.01 0.54
CA PRO A 4 4.89 24.04 1.61
C PRO A 4 4.29 22.71 1.08
N ILE A 5 3.64 22.75 -0.08
CA ILE A 5 3.00 21.59 -0.72
C ILE A 5 4.04 20.58 -1.24
N LEU A 6 5.21 21.02 -1.74
CA LEU A 6 6.25 20.11 -2.22
C LEU A 6 6.93 19.35 -1.07
N HIS A 7 7.16 20.00 0.07
CA HIS A 7 7.71 19.34 1.25
C HIS A 7 6.76 18.30 1.86
N THR A 8 5.44 18.55 1.83
CA THR A 8 4.45 17.57 2.28
C THR A 8 4.32 16.40 1.32
N LEU A 9 4.44 16.63 0.02
CA LEU A 9 4.44 15.55 -0.99
C LEU A 9 5.70 14.69 -0.90
N ASP A 10 6.87 15.28 -0.69
CA ASP A 10 8.12 14.54 -0.47
C ASP A 10 8.05 13.70 0.82
N TYR A 11 7.48 14.24 1.90
CA TYR A 11 7.30 13.51 3.16
C TYR A 11 6.28 12.37 3.04
N LEU A 12 5.23 12.52 2.24
CA LEU A 12 4.24 11.48 1.96
C LEU A 12 4.79 10.42 1.01
N SER A 13 5.63 10.79 0.04
CA SER A 13 6.19 9.86 -0.94
C SER A 13 7.22 8.89 -0.37
N THR A 14 7.79 9.19 0.79
CA THR A 14 8.80 8.32 1.44
C THR A 14 8.22 7.00 1.98
N GLU A 15 6.90 6.95 2.27
CA GLU A 15 6.28 5.77 2.85
C GLU A 15 4.96 5.39 2.16
N PRO A 16 4.89 4.24 1.48
CA PRO A 16 3.73 3.80 0.70
C PRO A 16 2.44 3.67 1.55
N VAL A 17 2.58 3.38 2.84
CA VAL A 17 1.44 3.27 3.78
C VAL A 17 0.73 4.62 3.98
N ARG A 18 1.48 5.72 3.98
CA ARG A 18 0.92 7.08 4.10
C ARG A 18 0.14 7.48 2.85
N VAL A 19 0.71 7.17 1.68
CA VAL A 19 0.02 7.40 0.40
C VAL A 19 -1.29 6.63 0.35
N ALA A 20 -1.27 5.35 0.73
CA ALA A 20 -2.48 4.52 0.77
C ALA A 20 -3.54 5.08 1.74
N ALA A 21 -3.13 5.58 2.93
CA ALA A 21 -4.04 6.18 3.89
C ALA A 21 -4.71 7.47 3.36
N VAL A 22 -3.97 8.30 2.61
CA VAL A 22 -4.52 9.52 1.97
C VAL A 22 -5.46 9.16 0.82
N LEU A 23 -5.09 8.21 -0.03
CA LEU A 23 -5.91 7.78 -1.18
C LEU A 23 -7.23 7.11 -0.76
N ARG A 24 -7.31 6.62 0.46
CA ARG A 24 -8.54 6.03 1.01
C ARG A 24 -9.68 7.04 1.16
N LEU A 25 -9.38 8.28 1.54
CA LEU A 25 -10.42 9.31 1.74
C LEU A 25 -11.19 9.61 0.44
N PRO A 26 -10.55 9.91 -0.71
CA PRO A 26 -11.29 10.08 -1.96
C PRO A 26 -11.98 8.79 -2.42
N LEU A 27 -11.45 7.60 -2.10
CA LEU A 27 -12.12 6.34 -2.38
C LEU A 27 -13.44 6.23 -1.60
N ILE A 28 -13.45 6.53 -0.31
CA ILE A 28 -14.66 6.54 0.52
C ILE A 28 -15.68 7.56 0.00
N ALA A 29 -15.21 8.75 -0.38
CA ALA A 29 -16.07 9.77 -0.99
C ALA A 29 -16.68 9.29 -2.31
N LEU A 30 -15.92 8.57 -3.13
CA LEU A 30 -16.40 7.97 -4.37
C LEU A 30 -17.45 6.87 -4.09
N ILE A 31 -17.24 6.02 -3.07
CA ILE A 31 -18.22 5.03 -2.63
C ILE A 31 -19.52 5.70 -2.20
N ALA A 32 -19.41 6.74 -1.35
CA ALA A 32 -20.58 7.48 -0.88
C ALA A 32 -21.34 8.13 -2.04
N LEU A 33 -20.63 8.75 -2.98
CA LEU A 33 -21.21 9.35 -4.17
C LEU A 33 -21.92 8.30 -5.03
N LEU A 34 -21.29 7.14 -5.23
CA LEU A 34 -21.84 6.06 -6.04
C LEU A 34 -23.13 5.50 -5.42
N ILE A 35 -23.16 5.28 -4.10
CA ILE A 35 -24.36 4.88 -3.36
C ILE A 35 -25.45 5.93 -3.48
N TYR A 36 -25.10 7.23 -3.37
CA TYR A 36 -26.06 8.32 -3.45
C TYR A 36 -26.66 8.49 -4.85
N VAL A 37 -25.83 8.43 -5.89
CA VAL A 37 -26.25 8.66 -7.31
C VAL A 37 -27.09 7.51 -7.84
N GLN A 38 -26.78 6.28 -7.49
CA GLN A 38 -27.41 5.10 -8.08
C GLN A 38 -28.82 4.82 -7.55
N HIS A 39 -29.23 5.43 -6.42
CA HIS A 39 -30.56 5.22 -5.80
C HIS A 39 -30.97 3.73 -5.71
N VAL A 40 -29.97 2.84 -5.51
CA VAL A 40 -30.21 1.39 -5.44
C VAL A 40 -30.97 1.06 -4.16
N GLU A 41 -32.02 0.26 -4.27
CA GLU A 41 -32.68 -0.28 -3.11
C GLU A 41 -31.72 -1.23 -2.36
N HIS A 42 -31.35 -0.84 -1.16
CA HIS A 42 -30.50 -1.65 -0.29
C HIS A 42 -31.35 -2.52 0.62
N TRP A 43 -30.92 -3.74 0.86
CA TRP A 43 -31.61 -4.64 1.81
C TRP A 43 -31.73 -4.02 3.21
N LEU A 44 -30.68 -3.31 3.65
CA LEU A 44 -30.55 -2.72 4.97
C LEU A 44 -29.98 -1.31 4.88
N PRO A 45 -30.77 -0.32 4.42
CA PRO A 45 -30.24 1.03 4.13
C PRO A 45 -29.60 1.71 5.34
N GLY A 46 -30.15 1.51 6.55
CA GLY A 46 -29.57 2.03 7.78
C GLY A 46 -28.20 1.42 8.11
N ILE A 47 -28.00 0.14 7.80
CA ILE A 47 -26.73 -0.55 8.03
C ILE A 47 -25.68 -0.09 7.01
N VAL A 48 -26.04 0.10 5.74
CA VAL A 48 -25.13 0.63 4.71
C VAL A 48 -24.57 1.97 5.12
N GLY A 49 -25.43 2.91 5.55
CA GLY A 49 -25.01 4.22 6.04
C GLY A 49 -24.12 4.13 7.29
N THR A 50 -24.47 3.26 8.23
CA THR A 50 -23.70 3.06 9.46
C THR A 50 -22.30 2.48 9.16
N VAL A 51 -22.21 1.45 8.30
CA VAL A 51 -20.93 0.84 7.91
C VAL A 51 -20.06 1.87 7.18
N LEU A 52 -20.63 2.67 6.29
CA LEU A 52 -19.91 3.71 5.58
C LEU A 52 -19.37 4.78 6.53
N LEU A 53 -20.18 5.24 7.51
CA LEU A 53 -19.74 6.20 8.53
C LEU A 53 -18.63 5.62 9.41
N LEU A 54 -18.75 4.38 9.87
CA LEU A 54 -17.72 3.72 10.66
C LEU A 54 -16.42 3.57 9.87
N TYR A 55 -16.52 3.22 8.58
CA TYR A 55 -15.36 3.11 7.72
C TYR A 55 -14.68 4.47 7.49
N ALA A 56 -15.46 5.54 7.28
CA ALA A 56 -14.93 6.89 7.14
C ALA A 56 -14.26 7.37 8.45
N ALA A 57 -14.89 7.16 9.59
CA ALA A 57 -14.32 7.48 10.90
C ALA A 57 -13.01 6.73 11.14
N PHE A 58 -12.99 5.41 10.86
CA PHE A 58 -11.77 4.60 10.93
C PHE A 58 -10.67 5.15 10.02
N ALA A 59 -10.98 5.50 8.77
CA ALA A 59 -10.00 6.02 7.82
C ALA A 59 -9.36 7.33 8.31
N VAL A 60 -10.15 8.23 8.90
CA VAL A 60 -9.64 9.49 9.47
C VAL A 60 -8.76 9.22 10.69
N VAL A 61 -9.21 8.39 11.62
CA VAL A 61 -8.41 8.01 12.81
C VAL A 61 -7.11 7.33 12.39
N TRP A 62 -7.18 6.41 11.42
CA TRP A 62 -6.02 5.71 10.90
C TRP A 62 -5.02 6.67 10.24
N LEU A 63 -5.50 7.62 9.45
CA LEU A 63 -4.65 8.66 8.86
C LEU A 63 -3.91 9.45 9.94
N VAL A 64 -4.61 9.88 11.00
CA VAL A 64 -4.00 10.60 12.13
C VAL A 64 -2.93 9.76 12.81
N ILE A 65 -3.20 8.47 13.05
CA ILE A 65 -2.23 7.54 13.65
C ILE A 65 -0.98 7.39 12.77
N VAL A 66 -1.15 7.14 11.47
CA VAL A 66 -0.04 6.92 10.53
C VAL A 66 0.80 8.17 10.32
N VAL A 67 0.20 9.36 10.42
CA VAL A 67 0.93 10.64 10.34
C VAL A 67 1.71 10.92 11.62
N ARG A 68 1.17 10.59 12.79
CA ARG A 68 1.77 10.93 14.09
C ARG A 68 2.72 9.88 14.64
N THR A 69 2.65 8.62 14.17
CA THR A 69 3.46 7.51 14.69
C THR A 69 4.43 6.98 13.64
N PRO A 70 5.58 6.41 14.05
CA PRO A 70 6.47 5.72 13.13
C PRO A 70 5.76 4.52 12.53
N VAL A 71 5.81 4.41 11.20
CA VAL A 71 5.11 3.35 10.46
C VAL A 71 5.75 2.00 10.77
N ARG A 72 4.94 1.08 11.32
CA ARG A 72 5.32 -0.31 11.56
C ARG A 72 4.86 -1.18 10.40
N TRP A 73 5.54 -2.30 10.17
CA TRP A 73 5.27 -3.21 9.05
C TRP A 73 3.82 -3.74 8.99
N TRP A 74 3.16 -3.92 10.15
CA TRP A 74 1.80 -4.43 10.23
C TRP A 74 0.73 -3.37 9.92
N PHE A 75 1.08 -2.07 9.90
CA PHE A 75 0.13 -1.00 9.61
C PHE A 75 -0.48 -1.12 8.20
N GLY A 76 0.34 -1.48 7.20
CA GLY A 76 -0.15 -1.72 5.85
C GLY A 76 -1.14 -2.89 5.79
N VAL A 77 -0.80 -4.00 6.46
CA VAL A 77 -1.64 -5.21 6.49
C VAL A 77 -2.98 -4.95 7.18
N ALA A 78 -2.95 -4.37 8.39
CA ALA A 78 -4.16 -4.06 9.14
C ALA A 78 -5.07 -3.09 8.39
N SER A 79 -4.47 -2.08 7.78
CA SER A 79 -5.15 -1.10 6.94
C SER A 79 -5.91 -1.76 5.77
N THR A 80 -5.22 -2.63 5.03
CA THR A 80 -5.82 -3.29 3.85
C THR A 80 -6.84 -4.36 4.25
N ALA A 81 -6.57 -5.11 5.33
CA ALA A 81 -7.54 -6.07 5.85
C ALA A 81 -8.85 -5.36 6.25
N MET A 82 -8.76 -4.18 6.85
CA MET A 82 -9.92 -3.38 7.19
C MET A 82 -10.67 -2.88 5.95
N ASP A 83 -9.96 -2.52 4.87
CA ASP A 83 -10.59 -2.15 3.59
C ASP A 83 -11.40 -3.32 3.01
N VAL A 84 -10.82 -4.52 2.99
CA VAL A 84 -11.50 -5.73 2.50
C VAL A 84 -12.74 -6.02 3.33
N LEU A 85 -12.64 -5.95 4.67
CA LEU A 85 -13.76 -6.18 5.57
C LEU A 85 -14.87 -5.13 5.40
N ALA A 86 -14.51 -3.85 5.28
CA ALA A 86 -15.48 -2.77 5.09
C ALA A 86 -16.24 -2.92 3.76
N VAL A 87 -15.52 -3.20 2.67
CA VAL A 87 -16.13 -3.40 1.35
C VAL A 87 -17.02 -4.65 1.35
N LEU A 88 -16.59 -5.75 1.98
CA LEU A 88 -17.40 -6.96 2.13
C LEU A 88 -18.67 -6.68 2.92
N ALA A 89 -18.58 -5.96 4.05
CA ALA A 89 -19.72 -5.57 4.86
C ALA A 89 -20.71 -4.69 4.08
N LEU A 90 -20.22 -3.74 3.29
CA LEU A 90 -21.04 -2.91 2.40
C LEU A 90 -21.76 -3.74 1.35
N CYS A 91 -21.08 -4.71 0.73
CA CYS A 91 -21.70 -5.61 -0.25
C CYS A 91 -22.80 -6.48 0.37
N LEU A 92 -22.53 -7.05 1.55
CA LEU A 92 -23.53 -7.87 2.24
C LEU A 92 -24.75 -7.05 2.69
N ALA A 93 -24.53 -5.80 3.11
CA ALA A 93 -25.64 -4.91 3.50
C ALA A 93 -26.40 -4.33 2.30
N SER A 94 -25.72 -4.13 1.17
CA SER A 94 -26.28 -3.56 -0.05
C SER A 94 -27.18 -4.55 -0.83
N GLY A 95 -26.88 -5.86 -0.76
CA GLY A 95 -27.61 -6.86 -1.54
C GLY A 95 -27.53 -6.58 -3.04
N GLY A 96 -28.62 -6.09 -3.64
CA GLY A 96 -28.70 -5.79 -5.09
C GLY A 96 -27.69 -4.76 -5.61
N GLY A 97 -27.15 -3.91 -4.73
CA GLY A 97 -26.09 -2.95 -5.06
C GLY A 97 -24.69 -3.53 -5.21
N THR A 98 -24.50 -4.84 -4.98
CA THR A 98 -23.18 -5.49 -5.02
C THR A 98 -22.47 -5.32 -6.36
N VAL A 99 -23.19 -5.30 -7.47
CA VAL A 99 -22.63 -5.09 -8.82
C VAL A 99 -21.97 -3.73 -8.95
N TRP A 100 -22.54 -2.70 -8.37
CA TRP A 100 -22.04 -1.33 -8.43
C TRP A 100 -20.83 -1.11 -7.54
N LEU A 101 -20.65 -1.94 -6.51
CA LEU A 101 -19.48 -1.91 -5.63
C LEU A 101 -18.27 -2.70 -6.21
N LEU A 102 -18.46 -3.42 -7.31
CA LEU A 102 -17.42 -4.19 -7.98
C LEU A 102 -16.13 -3.39 -8.26
N PRO A 103 -16.18 -2.14 -8.79
CA PRO A 103 -14.95 -1.39 -9.05
C PRO A 103 -14.08 -1.19 -7.83
N ILE A 104 -14.68 -1.17 -6.62
CA ILE A 104 -13.96 -1.01 -5.37
C ILE A 104 -13.14 -2.26 -5.05
N PHE A 105 -13.69 -3.45 -5.32
CA PHE A 105 -12.95 -4.70 -5.18
C PHE A 105 -11.72 -4.74 -6.09
N PHE A 106 -11.78 -4.15 -7.29
CA PHE A 106 -10.61 -4.03 -8.17
C PHE A 106 -9.52 -3.11 -7.60
N MET A 107 -9.90 -2.11 -6.79
CA MET A 107 -8.92 -1.23 -6.16
C MET A 107 -8.12 -1.92 -5.04
N VAL A 108 -8.69 -2.92 -4.36
CA VAL A 108 -8.03 -3.61 -3.24
C VAL A 108 -6.70 -4.27 -3.67
N PRO A 109 -6.61 -5.10 -4.71
CA PRO A 109 -5.34 -5.69 -5.14
C PRO A 109 -4.31 -4.63 -5.56
N ILE A 110 -4.74 -3.50 -6.11
CA ILE A 110 -3.85 -2.42 -6.52
C ILE A 110 -3.23 -1.73 -5.29
N THR A 111 -4.03 -1.41 -4.28
CA THR A 111 -3.53 -0.78 -3.05
C THR A 111 -2.58 -1.71 -2.28
N VAL A 112 -2.84 -3.02 -2.33
CA VAL A 112 -2.01 -4.04 -1.68
C VAL A 112 -0.67 -4.23 -2.40
N ALA A 113 -0.59 -3.97 -3.71
CA ALA A 113 0.67 -4.09 -4.48
C ALA A 113 1.79 -3.16 -3.96
N PHE A 114 1.45 -2.12 -3.21
CA PHE A 114 2.42 -1.24 -2.54
C PHE A 114 2.98 -1.81 -1.23
N LEU A 115 2.42 -2.90 -0.69
CA LEU A 115 2.99 -3.62 0.43
C LEU A 115 4.24 -4.37 -0.06
N ASP A 116 5.38 -4.20 0.60
CA ASP A 116 6.66 -4.85 0.21
C ASP A 116 6.69 -6.38 0.44
N ARG A 117 5.51 -7.02 0.57
CA ARG A 117 5.34 -8.44 0.88
C ARG A 117 4.40 -9.11 -0.11
N PRO A 118 4.93 -9.82 -1.12
CA PRO A 118 4.12 -10.46 -2.15
C PRO A 118 3.17 -11.53 -1.61
N GLU A 119 3.55 -12.23 -0.54
CA GLU A 119 2.70 -13.24 0.12
C GLU A 119 1.42 -12.62 0.69
N LEU A 120 1.53 -11.48 1.37
CA LEU A 120 0.38 -10.76 1.92
C LEU A 120 -0.49 -10.17 0.80
N THR A 121 0.13 -9.70 -0.28
CA THR A 121 -0.58 -9.23 -1.48
C THR A 121 -1.43 -10.34 -2.07
N ALA A 122 -0.87 -11.56 -2.20
CA ALA A 122 -1.59 -12.72 -2.71
C ALA A 122 -2.79 -13.09 -1.80
N VAL A 123 -2.55 -13.19 -0.49
CA VAL A 123 -3.61 -13.55 0.48
C VAL A 123 -4.74 -12.53 0.48
N LEU A 124 -4.42 -11.24 0.52
CA LEU A 124 -5.45 -10.18 0.55
C LEU A 124 -6.20 -10.06 -0.79
N GLY A 125 -5.50 -10.20 -1.91
CA GLY A 125 -6.14 -10.23 -3.23
C GLY A 125 -7.08 -11.43 -3.40
N LEU A 126 -6.64 -12.62 -2.94
CA LEU A 126 -7.45 -13.83 -2.98
C LEU A 126 -8.66 -13.72 -2.03
N SER A 127 -8.48 -13.16 -0.83
CA SER A 127 -9.57 -12.93 0.12
C SER A 127 -10.62 -11.95 -0.41
N ALA A 128 -10.20 -10.92 -1.16
CA ALA A 128 -11.13 -10.00 -1.82
C ALA A 128 -11.96 -10.71 -2.89
N ALA A 129 -11.33 -11.52 -3.75
CA ALA A 129 -12.04 -12.29 -4.78
C ALA A 129 -13.00 -13.32 -4.16
N ALA A 130 -12.57 -14.04 -3.13
CA ALA A 130 -13.41 -14.98 -2.39
C ALA A 130 -14.56 -14.28 -1.69
N GLY A 131 -14.32 -13.15 -1.04
CA GLY A 131 -15.33 -12.34 -0.38
C GLY A 131 -16.41 -11.83 -1.35
N TYR A 132 -15.99 -11.37 -2.53
CA TYR A 132 -16.92 -10.98 -3.59
C TYR A 132 -17.81 -12.16 -4.04
N PHE A 133 -17.21 -13.32 -4.26
CA PHE A 133 -17.95 -14.51 -4.66
C PHE A 133 -18.93 -14.98 -3.58
N VAL A 134 -18.50 -14.96 -2.31
CA VAL A 134 -19.38 -15.29 -1.16
C VAL A 134 -20.55 -14.30 -1.06
N ALA A 135 -20.31 -13.01 -1.23
CA ALA A 135 -21.37 -12.00 -1.24
C ALA A 135 -22.43 -12.29 -2.31
N TRP A 136 -22.00 -12.73 -3.49
CA TRP A 136 -22.91 -13.15 -4.56
C TRP A 136 -23.67 -14.44 -4.24
N ILE A 137 -23.05 -15.42 -3.60
CA ILE A 137 -23.75 -16.64 -3.15
C ILE A 137 -24.84 -16.26 -2.15
N VAL A 138 -24.53 -15.42 -1.16
CA VAL A 138 -25.50 -14.97 -0.15
C VAL A 138 -26.66 -14.23 -0.83
N TYR A 139 -26.36 -13.36 -1.81
CA TYR A 139 -27.39 -12.67 -2.59
C TYR A 139 -28.29 -13.65 -3.36
N ALA A 140 -27.69 -14.59 -4.10
CA ALA A 140 -28.43 -15.58 -4.88
C ALA A 140 -29.33 -16.46 -4.02
N VAL A 141 -28.87 -16.90 -2.85
CA VAL A 141 -29.65 -17.72 -1.90
C VAL A 141 -30.83 -16.94 -1.33
N ARG A 142 -30.58 -15.66 -0.96
CA ARG A 142 -31.63 -14.83 -0.35
C ARG A 142 -32.70 -14.43 -1.33
N ASP A 143 -32.37 -14.11 -2.56
CA ASP A 143 -33.30 -13.72 -3.62
C ASP A 143 -33.90 -14.93 -4.39
N LYS A 144 -33.60 -16.16 -3.91
CA LYS A 144 -34.09 -17.41 -4.53
C LYS A 144 -33.77 -17.47 -6.04
N MET A 145 -32.64 -16.94 -6.45
CA MET A 145 -32.23 -17.01 -7.85
C MET A 145 -31.94 -18.46 -8.25
N ILE A 146 -32.37 -18.84 -9.44
CA ILE A 146 -32.20 -20.22 -9.96
C ILE A 146 -30.73 -20.50 -10.28
N ALA A 147 -29.97 -19.47 -10.70
CA ALA A 147 -28.54 -19.59 -11.01
C ALA A 147 -27.82 -18.25 -10.81
N ILE A 148 -26.51 -18.33 -10.48
CA ILE A 148 -25.64 -17.16 -10.45
C ILE A 148 -25.41 -16.70 -11.90
N PRO A 149 -25.56 -15.40 -12.23
CA PRO A 149 -25.31 -14.89 -13.57
C PRO A 149 -23.90 -15.19 -14.05
N SER A 150 -23.76 -15.57 -15.32
CA SER A 150 -22.45 -15.93 -15.92
C SER A 150 -21.43 -14.78 -15.82
N VAL A 151 -21.90 -13.54 -15.80
CA VAL A 151 -21.08 -12.33 -15.62
C VAL A 151 -20.30 -12.37 -14.31
N VAL A 152 -20.85 -12.93 -13.24
CA VAL A 152 -20.17 -13.02 -11.93
C VAL A 152 -18.92 -13.88 -12.01
N TYR A 153 -18.94 -14.98 -12.75
CA TYR A 153 -17.76 -15.84 -12.94
C TYR A 153 -16.64 -15.10 -13.70
N VAL A 154 -17.02 -14.29 -14.70
CA VAL A 154 -16.06 -13.43 -15.40
C VAL A 154 -15.47 -12.39 -14.47
N GLN A 155 -16.28 -11.76 -13.64
CA GLN A 155 -15.84 -10.76 -12.66
C GLN A 155 -14.88 -11.35 -11.62
N VAL A 156 -15.21 -12.54 -11.08
CA VAL A 156 -14.30 -13.27 -10.17
C VAL A 156 -13.01 -13.65 -10.87
N GLY A 157 -13.08 -14.10 -12.13
CA GLY A 157 -11.91 -14.39 -12.94
C GLY A 157 -11.01 -13.16 -13.12
N CYS A 158 -11.59 -12.00 -13.41
CA CYS A 158 -10.86 -10.73 -13.50
C CYS A 158 -10.22 -10.32 -12.16
N LEU A 159 -10.93 -10.50 -11.03
CA LEU A 159 -10.37 -10.24 -9.70
C LEU A 159 -9.20 -11.16 -9.37
N LEU A 160 -9.31 -12.44 -9.66
CA LEU A 160 -8.22 -13.40 -9.47
C LEU A 160 -7.01 -13.06 -10.35
N TRP A 161 -7.25 -12.71 -11.61
CA TRP A 161 -6.19 -12.26 -12.51
C TRP A 161 -5.50 -11.00 -12.00
N LEU A 162 -6.27 -10.02 -11.53
CA LEU A 162 -5.73 -8.78 -10.97
C LEU A 162 -4.94 -9.04 -9.67
N ALA A 163 -5.41 -9.96 -8.82
CA ALA A 163 -4.69 -10.40 -7.63
C ALA A 163 -3.35 -11.07 -7.99
N ALA A 164 -3.32 -11.90 -9.02
CA ALA A 164 -2.09 -12.51 -9.53
C ALA A 164 -1.14 -11.46 -10.13
N ALA A 165 -1.66 -10.54 -10.95
CA ALA A 165 -0.87 -9.47 -11.56
C ALA A 165 -0.28 -8.53 -10.53
N SER A 166 -1.06 -8.10 -9.51
CA SER A 166 -0.58 -7.25 -8.43
C SER A 166 0.46 -7.96 -7.55
N THR A 167 0.30 -9.25 -7.29
CA THR A 167 1.28 -10.07 -6.58
C THR A 167 2.60 -10.17 -7.36
N ALA A 168 2.53 -10.43 -8.65
CA ALA A 168 3.71 -10.47 -9.53
C ALA A 168 4.41 -9.10 -9.57
N LEU A 169 3.65 -8.02 -9.69
CA LEU A 169 4.19 -6.65 -9.65
C LEU A 169 4.88 -6.35 -8.31
N CYS A 170 4.23 -6.69 -7.20
CA CYS A 170 4.82 -6.55 -5.85
C CYS A 170 6.14 -7.32 -5.73
N TYR A 171 6.19 -8.57 -6.21
CA TYR A 171 7.40 -9.38 -6.22
C TYR A 171 8.53 -8.74 -7.03
N VAL A 172 8.23 -8.25 -8.24
CA VAL A 172 9.22 -7.57 -9.10
C VAL A 172 9.73 -6.29 -8.44
N LEU A 173 8.83 -5.48 -7.85
CA LEU A 173 9.20 -4.24 -7.17
C LEU A 173 10.05 -4.52 -5.92
N ALA A 174 9.66 -5.48 -5.09
CA ALA A 174 10.42 -5.89 -3.91
C ALA A 174 11.84 -6.36 -4.30
N ARG A 175 11.97 -7.15 -5.37
CA ARG A 175 13.26 -7.62 -5.87
C ARG A 175 14.13 -6.48 -6.43
N ARG A 176 13.52 -5.51 -7.14
CA ARG A 176 14.23 -4.31 -7.61
C ARG A 176 14.74 -3.47 -6.44
N ARG A 177 13.91 -3.23 -5.43
CA ARG A 177 14.31 -2.48 -4.23
C ARG A 177 15.44 -3.16 -3.47
N ALA A 178 15.41 -4.49 -3.33
CA ALA A 178 16.48 -5.27 -2.72
C ALA A 178 17.82 -5.09 -3.47
N ARG A 179 17.79 -5.14 -4.80
CA ARG A 179 18.99 -4.89 -5.63
C ARG A 179 19.53 -3.49 -5.46
N VAL A 180 18.68 -2.47 -5.48
CA VAL A 180 19.11 -1.07 -5.29
C VAL A 180 19.73 -0.87 -3.92
N ARG A 181 19.14 -1.44 -2.86
CA ARG A 181 19.73 -1.39 -1.49
C ARG A 181 21.11 -2.05 -1.47
N ALA A 182 21.26 -3.23 -2.05
CA ALA A 182 22.54 -3.91 -2.12
C ALA A 182 23.61 -3.09 -2.85
N LEU A 183 23.26 -2.45 -3.98
CA LEU A 183 24.18 -1.56 -4.70
C LEU A 183 24.58 -0.31 -3.89
N LEU A 184 23.62 0.26 -3.17
CA LEU A 184 23.91 1.40 -2.29
C LEU A 184 24.82 1.01 -1.13
N ASP A 185 24.67 -0.19 -0.57
CA ASP A 185 25.54 -0.68 0.51
C ASP A 185 26.96 -0.97 0.00
N VAL A 186 27.14 -1.53 -1.19
CA VAL A 186 28.45 -1.68 -1.84
C VAL A 186 29.08 -0.33 -2.07
N ARG A 187 28.34 0.64 -2.62
CA ARG A 187 28.84 2.00 -2.83
C ARG A 187 29.29 2.65 -1.52
N ARG A 188 28.51 2.53 -0.45
CA ARG A 188 28.88 3.08 0.87
C ARG A 188 30.17 2.47 1.39
N ARG A 189 30.37 1.15 1.24
CA ARG A 189 31.62 0.48 1.64
C ARG A 189 32.80 0.99 0.85
N LEU A 190 32.68 1.08 -0.49
CA LEU A 190 33.77 1.60 -1.34
C LEU A 190 34.16 3.04 -1.00
N VAL A 191 33.17 3.91 -0.72
CA VAL A 191 33.44 5.28 -0.29
C VAL A 191 34.17 5.30 1.07
N ALA A 192 33.74 4.49 2.02
CA ALA A 192 34.41 4.40 3.32
C ALA A 192 35.85 3.87 3.21
N GLU A 193 36.09 2.87 2.36
CA GLU A 193 37.41 2.33 2.09
C GLU A 193 38.34 3.38 1.42
N SER A 194 37.79 4.14 0.44
CA SER A 194 38.49 5.22 -0.20
C SER A 194 38.92 6.33 0.79
N MET A 195 37.98 6.75 1.67
CA MET A 195 38.27 7.75 2.69
C MET A 195 39.35 7.27 3.67
N GLN A 196 39.30 6.00 4.08
CA GLN A 196 40.32 5.42 4.95
C GLN A 196 41.71 5.33 4.25
N ALA A 197 41.72 5.01 2.95
CA ALA A 197 42.95 4.98 2.17
C ALA A 197 43.56 6.37 2.05
N ASP A 198 42.76 7.40 1.77
CA ASP A 198 43.22 8.80 1.70
C ASP A 198 43.72 9.28 3.06
N GLU A 199 43.07 8.96 4.16
CA GLU A 199 43.50 9.31 5.50
C GLU A 199 44.85 8.65 5.85
N ARG A 200 45.03 7.36 5.51
CA ARG A 200 46.32 6.67 5.68
C ARG A 200 47.41 7.28 4.82
N HIS A 201 47.09 7.67 3.60
CA HIS A 201 48.03 8.32 2.69
C HIS A 201 48.45 9.70 3.23
N ASN A 202 47.52 10.53 3.65
CA ASN A 202 47.77 11.84 4.24
C ASN A 202 48.58 11.73 5.52
N ARG A 203 48.33 10.75 6.37
CA ARG A 203 49.14 10.52 7.59
C ARG A 203 50.60 10.18 7.23
N ARG A 204 50.82 9.27 6.25
CA ARG A 204 52.17 8.93 5.80
C ARG A 204 52.89 10.14 5.19
N LEU A 205 52.22 10.95 4.38
CA LEU A 205 52.80 12.18 3.84
C LEU A 205 53.16 13.19 4.94
N SER A 206 52.29 13.35 5.95
CA SER A 206 52.56 14.21 7.10
C SER A 206 53.77 13.74 7.89
N GLU A 207 53.91 12.42 8.14
CA GLU A 207 55.08 11.83 8.79
C GLU A 207 56.37 12.05 7.97
N GLN A 208 56.33 11.84 6.65
CA GLN A 208 57.47 12.08 5.77
C GLN A 208 57.89 13.56 5.70
N LEU A 209 56.92 14.48 5.71
CA LEU A 209 57.19 15.92 5.74
C LEU A 209 57.73 16.40 7.09
N HIS A 210 57.31 15.73 8.18
CA HIS A 210 57.81 16.08 9.51
C HIS A 210 59.26 15.57 9.76
N ASP A 211 59.57 14.36 9.29
CA ASP A 211 60.87 13.75 9.58
C ASP A 211 61.98 14.15 8.56
N GLY A 212 61.60 14.42 7.30
CA GLY A 212 62.55 14.73 6.26
C GLY A 212 63.26 16.10 6.39
N PRO A 213 62.55 17.23 6.58
CA PRO A 213 63.19 18.57 6.67
C PRO A 213 63.89 18.80 8.00
N LEU A 214 63.46 18.22 9.11
CA LEU A 214 64.06 18.42 10.43
C LEU A 214 65.45 17.74 10.55
N GLN A 215 65.68 16.60 9.93
CA GLN A 215 66.98 15.91 9.92
C GLN A 215 67.96 16.62 9.08
N ASN A 216 67.62 17.31 8.00
CA ASN A 216 68.49 18.07 7.14
C ASN A 216 68.90 19.48 7.71
N LEU A 217 68.13 19.95 8.73
CA LEU A 217 68.40 21.22 9.40
C LEU A 217 69.28 21.04 10.66
N LEU A 218 69.44 19.82 11.16
CA LEU A 218 70.26 19.49 12.34
C LEU A 218 71.59 18.82 12.00
N ALA A 219 71.89 18.56 10.73
CA ALA A 219 73.13 18.08 10.20
C ALA A 219 73.97 19.26 9.60
#